data_f61ecad8cde598db941aea3fcb47fac2
#
_entry.id   f61ecad8cde598db941aea3fcb47fac2
#
_cell.length_a   1.000
_cell.length_b   1.000
_cell.length_c   1.000
_cell.angle_alpha   90.00
_cell.angle_beta   90.00
_cell.angle_gamma   90.00
#
_symmetry.space_group_name_H-M   'P 1'
#
loop_
_entity.id
_entity.type
_entity.pdbx_description
1 polymer ?
#
loop_
_entity_poly.entity_id
_entity_poly.type
_entity_poly.pdbx_seq_one_letter_code
_entity_poly.pdbx_strand_id
1 'polypeptide(L)'
;MIEQITSLMPRDGDTRDGTMEIYAHVHARTVELCSGSEQEKLAFGDAWPATDDRRQERALAGLIFSSLEAQDAFIVACGAEAREILRRHADVVDALAAALVEHRTLGGAQIDDTIGRTIAARQLSQEYERRRVWRKIEARADKFNEQCREPV
;
A
#
# COMPACT_ATOMS: atom_id res chain seq x y z
N MET A 1 -13.87 -14.00 12.14
CA MET A 1 -12.48 -13.52 11.88
C MET A 1 -11.47 -14.25 12.78
N ILE A 2 -11.57 -14.19 14.11
CA ILE A 2 -10.69 -14.96 15.02
C ILE A 2 -10.79 -16.47 14.75
N GLU A 3 -11.97 -16.99 14.43
CA GLU A 3 -12.19 -18.39 14.04
C GLU A 3 -11.43 -18.80 12.77
N GLN A 4 -11.26 -17.92 11.80
CA GLN A 4 -10.46 -18.20 10.60
C GLN A 4 -8.97 -18.33 10.91
N ILE A 5 -8.44 -17.48 11.81
CA ILE A 5 -7.05 -17.55 12.25
C ILE A 5 -6.81 -18.81 13.09
N THR A 6 -7.76 -19.18 13.93
CA THR A 6 -7.68 -20.41 14.75
C THR A 6 -7.70 -21.68 13.88
N SER A 7 -8.31 -21.63 12.68
CA SER A 7 -8.31 -22.76 11.75
C SER A 7 -6.96 -22.93 11.02
N LEU A 8 -6.10 -21.92 11.02
CA LEU A 8 -4.74 -21.95 10.45
C LEU A 8 -3.70 -22.52 11.44
N MET A 9 -4.07 -22.74 12.70
CA MET A 9 -3.16 -23.36 13.67
C MET A 9 -2.84 -24.79 13.23
N PRO A 10 -1.55 -25.14 13.07
CA PRO A 10 -1.13 -26.47 12.65
C PRO A 10 -1.60 -27.51 13.67
N ARG A 11 -2.29 -28.54 13.19
CA ARG A 11 -2.78 -29.65 14.03
C ARG A 11 -1.74 -30.74 14.23
N ASP A 12 -0.66 -30.76 13.43
CA ASP A 12 0.41 -31.74 13.51
C ASP A 12 1.75 -31.15 13.04
N GLY A 13 2.73 -31.20 13.91
CA GLY A 13 4.16 -31.38 13.70
C GLY A 13 4.97 -30.32 12.95
N ASP A 14 4.41 -29.50 12.07
CA ASP A 14 5.14 -28.48 11.32
C ASP A 14 4.84 -27.07 11.86
N THR A 15 5.37 -26.82 13.06
CA THR A 15 5.11 -25.59 13.83
C THR A 15 5.70 -24.33 13.19
N ARG A 16 6.70 -24.45 12.33
CA ARG A 16 7.42 -23.29 11.78
C ARG A 16 6.66 -22.61 10.64
N ASP A 17 6.17 -23.39 9.70
CA ASP A 17 5.42 -22.86 8.56
C ASP A 17 4.07 -22.29 9.01
N GLY A 18 3.36 -22.99 9.89
CA GLY A 18 2.09 -22.49 10.44
C GLY A 18 2.24 -21.20 11.25
N THR A 19 3.34 -21.03 11.98
CA THR A 19 3.61 -19.79 12.73
C THR A 19 3.87 -18.61 11.80
N MET A 20 4.61 -18.82 10.72
CA MET A 20 4.87 -17.79 9.72
C MET A 20 3.60 -17.38 8.96
N GLU A 21 2.73 -18.33 8.64
CA GLU A 21 1.43 -18.05 8.02
C GLU A 21 0.52 -17.21 8.93
N ILE A 22 0.44 -17.58 10.22
CA ILE A 22 -0.33 -16.81 11.20
C ILE A 22 0.22 -15.40 11.32
N TYR A 23 1.53 -15.26 11.45
CA TYR A 23 2.16 -13.95 11.52
C TYR A 23 1.85 -13.10 10.29
N ALA A 24 2.03 -13.64 9.09
CA ALA A 24 1.78 -12.92 7.84
C ALA A 24 0.31 -12.48 7.73
N HIS A 25 -0.62 -13.35 8.14
CA HIS A 25 -2.04 -13.04 8.11
C HIS A 25 -2.42 -11.95 9.12
N VAL A 26 -1.93 -12.04 10.35
CA VAL A 26 -2.15 -11.04 11.40
C VAL A 26 -1.54 -9.70 10.99
N HIS A 27 -0.31 -9.71 10.45
CA HIS A 27 0.36 -8.52 9.97
C HIS A 27 -0.45 -7.84 8.84
N ALA A 28 -0.80 -8.56 7.78
CA ALA A 28 -1.57 -8.02 6.67
C ALA A 28 -2.91 -7.43 7.13
N ARG A 29 -3.61 -8.12 8.01
CA ARG A 29 -4.89 -7.64 8.54
C ARG A 29 -4.74 -6.42 9.44
N THR A 30 -3.67 -6.34 10.22
CA THR A 30 -3.40 -5.14 11.05
C THR A 30 -3.05 -3.94 10.17
N VAL A 31 -2.26 -4.11 9.11
CA VAL A 31 -1.98 -3.05 8.12
C VAL A 31 -3.28 -2.55 7.46
N GLU A 32 -4.18 -3.47 7.10
CA GLU A 32 -5.49 -3.12 6.54
C GLU A 32 -6.33 -2.28 7.52
N LEU A 33 -6.43 -2.68 8.79
CA LEU A 33 -7.16 -1.92 9.81
C LEU A 33 -6.56 -0.53 10.06
N CYS A 34 -5.23 -0.41 10.09
CA CYS A 34 -4.55 0.87 10.24
C CYS A 34 -4.77 1.82 9.05
N SER A 35 -5.09 1.30 7.85
CA SER A 35 -5.13 2.10 6.63
C SER A 35 -6.17 3.22 6.67
N GLY A 36 -7.32 3.00 7.28
CA GLY A 36 -8.38 4.02 7.42
C GLY A 36 -7.89 5.23 8.20
N SER A 37 -7.37 5.02 9.41
CA SER A 37 -6.86 6.08 10.26
C SER A 37 -5.63 6.78 9.68
N GLU A 38 -4.76 6.05 8.98
CA GLU A 38 -3.60 6.64 8.32
C GLU A 38 -3.99 7.47 7.08
N GLN A 39 -5.04 7.06 6.34
CA GLN A 39 -5.58 7.87 5.24
C GLN A 39 -6.23 9.16 5.76
N GLU A 40 -6.95 9.11 6.87
CA GLU A 40 -7.51 10.31 7.51
C GLU A 40 -6.40 11.29 7.93
N LYS A 41 -5.33 10.81 8.54
CA LYS A 41 -4.15 11.63 8.88
C LYS A 41 -3.49 12.27 7.66
N LEU A 42 -3.39 11.53 6.57
CA LEU A 42 -2.82 12.06 5.33
C LEU A 42 -3.71 13.13 4.68
N ALA A 43 -5.03 12.96 4.74
CA ALA A 43 -5.99 13.87 4.12
C ALA A 43 -6.30 15.11 4.96
N PHE A 44 -6.38 14.95 6.28
CA PHE A 44 -6.90 15.99 7.20
C PHE A 44 -5.91 16.41 8.28
N GLY A 45 -4.74 15.78 8.38
CA GLY A 45 -3.74 16.05 9.40
C GLY A 45 -4.00 15.38 10.75
N ASP A 46 -5.19 14.86 10.96
CA ASP A 46 -5.60 14.12 12.17
C ASP A 46 -6.52 12.96 11.81
N ALA A 47 -6.68 12.01 12.71
CA ALA A 47 -7.57 10.85 12.52
C ALA A 47 -8.65 10.83 13.60
N TRP A 48 -9.88 10.56 13.19
CA TRP A 48 -10.96 10.26 14.13
C TRP A 48 -10.72 8.85 14.70
N PRO A 49 -10.77 8.70 16.04
CA PRO A 49 -10.53 7.38 16.64
C PRO A 49 -11.69 6.44 16.30
N ALA A 50 -11.51 5.59 15.29
CA ALA A 50 -12.37 4.44 15.05
C ALA A 50 -12.12 3.43 16.17
N THR A 51 -12.96 3.45 17.20
CA THR A 51 -12.80 2.66 18.45
C THR A 51 -12.83 1.16 18.17
N ASP A 52 -13.53 0.72 17.12
CA ASP A 52 -13.67 -0.68 16.78
C ASP A 52 -12.43 -1.21 16.07
N ASP A 53 -11.85 -0.45 15.15
CA ASP A 53 -10.61 -0.83 14.46
C ASP A 53 -9.45 -0.96 15.44
N ARG A 54 -9.29 0.00 16.35
CA ARG A 54 -8.26 -0.07 17.41
C ARG A 54 -8.42 -1.27 18.34
N ARG A 55 -9.64 -1.69 18.65
CA ARG A 55 -9.89 -2.88 19.43
C ARG A 55 -9.48 -4.13 18.65
N GLN A 56 -9.78 -4.17 17.36
CA GLN A 56 -9.39 -5.29 16.49
C GLN A 56 -7.86 -5.35 16.29
N GLU A 57 -7.20 -4.22 16.05
CA GLU A 57 -5.72 -4.12 15.99
C GLU A 57 -5.06 -4.70 17.24
N ARG A 58 -5.55 -4.30 18.41
CA ARG A 58 -5.05 -4.78 19.70
C ARG A 58 -5.29 -6.29 19.89
N ALA A 59 -6.46 -6.77 19.51
CA ALA A 59 -6.80 -8.19 19.62
C ALA A 59 -5.90 -9.04 18.70
N LEU A 60 -5.61 -8.57 17.48
CA LEU A 60 -4.71 -9.24 16.54
C LEU A 60 -3.26 -9.23 17.04
N ALA A 61 -2.76 -8.09 17.51
CA ALA A 61 -1.42 -7.99 18.08
C ALA A 61 -1.25 -8.92 19.30
N GLY A 62 -2.29 -9.08 20.11
CA GLY A 62 -2.32 -9.99 21.25
C GLY A 62 -2.22 -11.46 20.90
N LEU A 63 -2.49 -11.88 19.65
CA LEU A 63 -2.27 -13.25 19.20
C LEU A 63 -0.79 -13.59 19.01
N ILE A 64 0.06 -12.57 18.79
CA ILE A 64 1.48 -12.75 18.49
C ILE A 64 2.36 -12.32 19.67
N PHE A 65 1.98 -11.26 20.34
CA PHE A 65 2.77 -10.63 21.39
C PHE A 65 2.06 -10.65 22.74
N SER A 66 2.75 -11.12 23.78
CA SER A 66 2.22 -11.18 25.14
C SER A 66 2.35 -9.86 25.91
N SER A 67 3.34 -9.01 25.58
CA SER A 67 3.52 -7.73 26.25
C SER A 67 2.78 -6.59 25.52
N LEU A 68 2.17 -5.69 26.29
CA LEU A 68 1.47 -4.53 25.74
C LEU A 68 2.42 -3.61 24.94
N GLU A 69 3.66 -3.46 25.40
CA GLU A 69 4.67 -2.66 24.71
C GLU A 69 4.99 -3.23 23.33
N ALA A 70 5.14 -4.56 23.19
CA ALA A 70 5.38 -5.19 21.90
C ALA A 70 4.16 -5.09 20.97
N GLN A 71 2.93 -5.22 21.53
CA GLN A 71 1.69 -5.01 20.78
C GLN A 71 1.62 -3.57 20.23
N ASP A 72 1.93 -2.57 21.04
CA ASP A 72 1.93 -1.16 20.62
C ASP A 72 2.98 -0.90 19.53
N ALA A 73 4.20 -1.40 19.71
CA ALA A 73 5.25 -1.27 18.71
C ALA A 73 4.87 -1.91 17.38
N PHE A 74 4.24 -3.08 17.41
CA PHE A 74 3.75 -3.77 16.22
C PHE A 74 2.66 -2.97 15.48
N ILE A 75 1.66 -2.45 16.20
CA ILE A 75 0.60 -1.62 15.62
C ILE A 75 1.18 -0.35 14.99
N VAL A 76 2.14 0.30 15.66
CA VAL A 76 2.82 1.49 15.13
C VAL A 76 3.57 1.16 13.83
N ALA A 77 4.26 0.01 13.78
CA ALA A 77 4.96 -0.44 12.58
C ALA A 77 3.98 -0.72 11.43
N CYS A 78 2.88 -1.40 11.68
CA CYS A 78 1.82 -1.66 10.69
C CYS A 78 1.20 -0.34 10.17
N GLY A 79 0.97 0.63 11.03
CA GLY A 79 0.48 1.96 10.64
C GLY A 79 1.47 2.72 9.75
N ALA A 80 2.77 2.63 10.04
CA ALA A 80 3.80 3.22 9.19
C ALA A 80 3.84 2.57 7.80
N GLU A 81 3.68 1.27 7.72
CA GLU A 81 3.60 0.53 6.45
C GLU A 81 2.34 0.89 5.66
N ALA A 82 1.18 0.91 6.32
CA ALA A 82 -0.08 1.34 5.72
C ALA A 82 0.06 2.75 5.09
N ARG A 83 0.66 3.69 5.81
CA ARG A 83 0.92 5.06 5.33
C ARG A 83 1.80 5.09 4.09
N GLU A 84 2.84 4.27 4.05
CA GLU A 84 3.73 4.19 2.88
C GLU A 84 3.02 3.59 1.66
N ILE A 85 2.20 2.57 1.85
CA ILE A 85 1.36 1.98 0.80
C ILE A 85 0.38 3.03 0.25
N LEU A 86 -0.32 3.74 1.13
CA LEU A 86 -1.27 4.78 0.75
C LEU A 86 -0.61 5.92 -0.05
N ARG A 87 0.57 6.40 0.39
CA ARG A 87 1.33 7.41 -0.35
C ARG A 87 1.76 6.95 -1.73
N ARG A 88 2.21 5.70 -1.85
CA ARG A 88 2.64 5.11 -3.12
C ARG A 88 1.50 4.94 -4.11
N HIS A 89 0.29 4.75 -3.61
CA HIS A 89 -0.92 4.51 -4.38
C HIS A 89 -1.96 5.64 -4.22
N ALA A 90 -1.52 6.85 -3.91
CA ALA A 90 -2.41 7.99 -3.68
C ALA A 90 -3.33 8.25 -4.88
N ASP A 91 -2.82 8.11 -6.10
CA ASP A 91 -3.59 8.22 -7.34
C ASP A 91 -4.75 7.20 -7.43
N VAL A 92 -4.54 6.00 -6.92
CA VAL A 92 -5.58 4.95 -6.87
C VAL A 92 -6.63 5.29 -5.81
N VAL A 93 -6.19 5.76 -4.63
CA VAL A 93 -7.09 6.18 -3.55
C VAL A 93 -7.98 7.33 -4.02
N ASP A 94 -7.40 8.34 -4.67
CA ASP A 94 -8.13 9.50 -5.21
C ASP A 94 -9.14 9.07 -6.29
N ALA A 95 -8.75 8.15 -7.19
CA ALA A 95 -9.63 7.65 -8.23
C ALA A 95 -10.82 6.85 -7.66
N LEU A 96 -10.58 6.01 -6.65
CA LEU A 96 -11.64 5.28 -5.96
C LEU A 96 -12.56 6.22 -5.18
N ALA A 97 -12.01 7.23 -4.50
CA ALA A 97 -12.79 8.23 -3.79
C ALA A 97 -13.70 9.01 -4.75
N ALA A 98 -13.18 9.44 -5.89
CA ALA A 98 -13.97 10.11 -6.93
C ALA A 98 -15.10 9.22 -7.46
N ALA A 99 -14.81 7.94 -7.74
CA ALA A 99 -15.82 7.00 -8.19
C ALA A 99 -16.90 6.74 -7.13
N LEU A 100 -16.56 6.69 -5.84
CA LEU A 100 -17.50 6.56 -4.75
C LEU A 100 -18.40 7.79 -4.59
N VAL A 101 -17.87 8.99 -4.80
CA VAL A 101 -18.68 10.23 -4.80
C VAL A 101 -19.69 10.21 -5.93
N GLU A 102 -19.33 9.71 -7.11
CA GLU A 102 -20.21 9.63 -8.28
C GLU A 102 -21.28 8.55 -8.13
N HIS A 103 -20.87 7.34 -7.74
CA HIS A 103 -21.75 6.16 -7.76
C HIS A 103 -22.32 5.78 -6.39
N ARG A 104 -21.86 6.40 -5.30
CA ARG A 104 -22.20 6.14 -3.90
C ARG A 104 -21.82 4.74 -3.40
N THR A 105 -21.86 3.74 -4.26
CA THR A 105 -21.43 2.36 -3.98
C THR A 105 -20.70 1.82 -5.19
N LEU A 106 -19.64 1.06 -4.96
CA LEU A 106 -18.87 0.38 -6.01
C LEU A 106 -18.94 -1.13 -5.77
N GLY A 107 -19.28 -1.88 -6.82
CA GLY A 107 -19.12 -3.33 -6.84
C GLY A 107 -17.66 -3.73 -7.07
N GLY A 108 -17.30 -4.98 -6.73
CA GLY A 108 -15.91 -5.47 -6.86
C GLY A 108 -15.32 -5.24 -8.26
N ALA A 109 -16.06 -5.55 -9.33
CA ALA A 109 -15.62 -5.33 -10.70
C ALA A 109 -15.35 -3.85 -11.04
N GLN A 110 -16.10 -2.91 -10.46
CA GLN A 110 -15.87 -1.48 -10.63
C GLN A 110 -14.63 -1.00 -9.89
N ILE A 111 -14.37 -1.57 -8.72
CA ILE A 111 -13.15 -1.31 -7.95
C ILE A 111 -11.94 -1.79 -8.75
N ASP A 112 -11.94 -3.03 -9.21
CA ASP A 112 -10.85 -3.64 -9.98
C ASP A 112 -10.58 -2.87 -11.28
N ASP A 113 -11.61 -2.47 -12.02
CA ASP A 113 -11.48 -1.68 -13.24
C ASP A 113 -10.89 -0.29 -12.95
N THR A 114 -11.33 0.38 -11.88
CA THR A 114 -10.80 1.69 -11.49
C THR A 114 -9.32 1.60 -11.12
N ILE A 115 -8.93 0.60 -10.33
CA ILE A 115 -7.54 0.33 -9.96
C ILE A 115 -6.71 0.06 -11.22
N GLY A 116 -7.17 -0.86 -12.07
CA GLY A 116 -6.46 -1.26 -13.29
C GLY A 116 -6.22 -0.09 -14.24
N ARG A 117 -7.25 0.73 -14.50
CA ARG A 117 -7.13 1.93 -15.35
C ARG A 117 -6.16 2.96 -14.77
N THR A 118 -6.20 3.20 -13.47
CA THR A 118 -5.32 4.17 -12.81
C THR A 118 -3.86 3.72 -12.88
N ILE A 119 -3.58 2.45 -12.60
CA ILE A 119 -2.22 1.89 -12.71
C ILE A 119 -1.72 1.95 -14.15
N ALA A 120 -2.54 1.58 -15.12
CA ALA A 120 -2.17 1.64 -16.54
C ALA A 120 -1.86 3.07 -17.00
N ALA A 121 -2.67 4.06 -16.60
CA ALA A 121 -2.44 5.47 -16.91
C ALA A 121 -1.12 5.99 -16.30
N ARG A 122 -0.82 5.62 -15.06
CA ARG A 122 0.45 5.95 -14.40
C ARG A 122 1.65 5.35 -15.14
N GLN A 123 1.59 4.08 -15.49
CA GLN A 123 2.66 3.41 -16.23
C GLN A 123 2.90 4.05 -17.60
N LEU A 124 1.84 4.38 -18.32
CA LEU A 124 1.92 5.06 -19.60
C LEU A 124 2.57 6.45 -19.48
N SER A 125 2.18 7.23 -18.48
CA SER A 125 2.76 8.54 -18.18
C SER A 125 4.26 8.44 -17.87
N GLN A 126 4.66 7.48 -17.05
CA GLN A 126 6.07 7.22 -16.74
C GLN A 126 6.87 6.84 -17.97
N GLU A 127 6.30 6.03 -18.87
CA GLU A 127 6.95 5.66 -20.12
C GLU A 127 7.13 6.85 -21.06
N TYR A 128 6.13 7.72 -21.17
CA TYR A 128 6.26 8.97 -21.95
C TYR A 128 7.35 9.88 -21.40
N GLU A 129 7.44 10.06 -20.09
CA GLU A 129 8.51 10.86 -19.47
C GLU A 129 9.89 10.24 -19.71
N ARG A 130 10.02 8.93 -19.57
CA ARG A 130 11.27 8.21 -19.82
C ARG A 130 11.72 8.43 -21.28
N ARG A 131 10.82 8.28 -22.25
CA ARG A 131 11.12 8.53 -23.67
C ARG A 131 11.45 9.98 -23.95
N ARG A 132 10.82 10.92 -23.26
CA ARG A 132 11.12 12.35 -23.39
C ARG A 132 12.53 12.67 -22.89
N VAL A 133 12.91 12.12 -21.75
CA VAL A 133 14.27 12.27 -21.19
C VAL A 133 15.30 11.64 -22.12
N TRP A 134 15.05 10.44 -22.62
CA TRP A 134 15.94 9.75 -23.55
C TRP A 134 16.20 10.55 -24.82
N ARG A 135 15.18 11.06 -25.49
CA ARG A 135 15.32 11.92 -26.67
C ARG A 135 16.17 13.18 -26.40
N LYS A 136 16.09 13.76 -25.21
CA LYS A 136 16.95 14.89 -24.84
C LYS A 136 18.42 14.49 -24.70
N ILE A 137 18.68 13.30 -24.19
CA ILE A 137 20.04 12.76 -24.05
C ILE A 137 20.63 12.48 -25.44
N GLU A 138 19.88 11.84 -26.33
CA GLU A 138 20.29 11.59 -27.72
C GLU A 138 20.63 12.91 -28.45
N ALA A 139 19.74 13.89 -28.42
CA ALA A 139 19.96 15.19 -29.05
C ALA A 139 21.21 15.92 -28.50
N ARG A 140 21.53 15.74 -27.21
CA ARG A 140 22.78 16.29 -26.65
C ARG A 140 24.01 15.54 -27.13
N ALA A 141 23.93 14.22 -27.22
CA ALA A 141 25.01 13.39 -27.72
C ALA A 141 25.31 13.69 -29.19
N ASP A 142 24.30 13.88 -30.03
CA ASP A 142 24.44 14.22 -31.43
C ASP A 142 25.11 15.59 -31.58
N LYS A 143 24.66 16.61 -30.83
CA LYS A 143 25.28 17.94 -30.84
C LYS A 143 26.74 17.91 -30.40
N PHE A 144 27.06 17.11 -29.39
CA PHE A 144 28.44 16.91 -28.93
C PHE A 144 29.30 16.26 -30.03
N ASN A 145 28.80 15.22 -30.70
CA ASN A 145 29.49 14.56 -31.81
C ASN A 145 29.70 15.50 -33.00
N GLU A 146 28.75 16.36 -33.31
CA GLU A 146 28.91 17.40 -34.35
C GLU A 146 30.05 18.37 -34.01
N GLN A 147 30.08 18.89 -32.79
CA GLN A 147 31.12 19.78 -32.29
C GLN A 147 32.52 19.15 -32.33
N CYS A 148 32.62 17.84 -32.07
CA CYS A 148 33.90 17.14 -32.14
C CYS A 148 34.36 16.83 -33.58
N ARG A 149 33.50 17.00 -34.59
CA ARG A 149 33.83 16.75 -35.99
C ARG A 149 34.27 18.00 -36.75
N GLU A 150 34.06 19.18 -36.19
CA GLU A 150 34.58 20.41 -36.81
C GLU A 150 36.10 20.46 -36.66
N PRO A 151 36.89 20.39 -37.75
CA PRO A 151 38.35 20.49 -37.64
C PRO A 151 38.74 21.94 -37.29
N VAL A 152 39.68 22.07 -36.38
CA VAL A 152 40.36 23.33 -36.05
C VAL A 152 41.12 23.84 -37.26
#